data_5db366c206631bbc30bb5a710f357b52
#
_entry.id   5db366c206631bbc30bb5a710f357b52
#
_cell.length_a   1.000
_cell.length_b   1.000
_cell.length_c   1.000
_cell.angle_alpha   90.00
_cell.angle_beta   90.00
_cell.angle_gamma   90.00
#
_symmetry.space_group_name_H-M   'P 1'
#
loop_
_entity.id
_entity.type
_entity.pdbx_description
1 polymer ?
#
loop_
_entity_poly.entity_id
_entity_poly.type
_entity_poly.pdbx_seq_one_letter_code
_entity_poly.pdbx_strand_id
1 'polypeptide(L)'
;GLALAIVTPVAGTTRDVVEQAVQLGDIRLNLFDTAGLRETEDAIEAEGIRRSWKKLEEAGLILAVFDGSEPPSREDLALAQRCAGRPAIALVNKEDKPTRFDAELIAPYFAMVLPVCCREEGSRKVIAAAVARLLGTGSIDPHAASLSGQRQLSTALRARDAVAGALDAAAGGFGLDAVSV
;
A
#
# COMPACT_ATOMS: atom_id res chain seq x y z
N GLY A 1 -9.28 6.62 0.75
CA GLY A 1 -8.04 6.32 0.03
C GLY A 1 -7.21 5.32 0.81
N LEU A 2 -6.44 4.51 0.12
CA LEU A 2 -5.53 3.55 0.74
C LEU A 2 -4.28 4.32 1.22
N ALA A 3 -3.85 4.09 2.46
CA ALA A 3 -2.62 4.64 2.97
C ALA A 3 -1.43 3.87 2.38
N LEU A 4 -0.51 4.57 1.72
CA LEU A 4 0.72 4.03 1.14
C LEU A 4 1.92 4.68 1.83
N ALA A 5 2.81 3.86 2.37
CA ALA A 5 4.09 4.33 2.86
C ALA A 5 5.17 4.14 1.78
N ILE A 6 5.88 5.21 1.44
CA ILE A 6 7.14 5.11 0.69
C ILE A 6 8.26 5.20 1.71
N VAL A 7 9.15 4.22 1.68
CA VAL A 7 10.25 4.11 2.63
C VAL A 7 11.57 4.01 1.90
N THR A 8 12.53 4.85 2.29
CA THR A 8 13.90 4.82 1.78
C THR A 8 14.88 4.91 2.96
N PRO A 9 15.95 4.14 2.96
CA PRO A 9 16.97 4.21 4.00
C PRO A 9 17.93 5.41 3.85
N VAL A 10 17.79 6.23 2.78
CA VAL A 10 18.69 7.37 2.51
C VAL A 10 18.21 8.58 3.31
N ALA A 11 19.07 9.08 4.21
CA ALA A 11 18.81 10.29 4.99
C ALA A 11 18.87 11.57 4.13
N GLY A 12 17.94 12.44 4.35
CA GLY A 12 17.96 13.84 3.98
C GLY A 12 16.92 14.27 2.98
N THR A 13 16.02 15.08 3.41
CA THR A 13 15.54 16.38 2.91
C THR A 13 14.20 16.81 3.51
N THR A 14 13.48 16.00 4.26
CA THR A 14 12.20 16.46 4.86
C THR A 14 12.11 16.05 6.33
N ARG A 15 12.03 17.05 7.23
CA ARG A 15 11.86 16.85 8.69
C ARG A 15 10.42 16.58 9.11
N ASP A 16 9.48 16.69 8.18
CA ASP A 16 8.04 16.48 8.43
C ASP A 16 7.51 15.36 7.55
N VAL A 17 6.59 14.54 8.11
CA VAL A 17 5.84 13.54 7.35
C VAL A 17 4.94 14.28 6.36
N VAL A 18 5.34 14.34 5.10
CA VAL A 18 4.56 14.96 4.04
C VAL A 18 3.48 14.00 3.58
N GLU A 19 2.24 14.31 3.86
CA GLU A 19 1.09 13.59 3.29
C GLU A 19 0.76 14.18 1.93
N GLN A 20 0.86 13.41 0.87
CA GLN A 20 0.51 13.84 -0.47
C GLN A 20 -0.41 12.82 -1.16
N ALA A 21 -1.52 13.29 -1.72
CA ALA A 21 -2.34 12.46 -2.58
C ALA A 21 -1.73 12.35 -3.98
N VAL A 22 -1.52 11.15 -4.47
CA VAL A 22 -0.98 10.86 -5.80
C VAL A 22 -1.92 9.95 -6.56
N GLN A 23 -2.11 10.25 -7.84
CA GLN A 23 -2.82 9.38 -8.78
C GLN A 23 -1.81 8.44 -9.45
N LEU A 24 -1.96 7.14 -9.24
CA LEU A 24 -1.16 6.09 -9.85
C LEU A 24 -2.06 5.20 -10.71
N GLY A 25 -2.14 5.48 -12.03
CA GLY A 25 -3.19 4.91 -12.87
C GLY A 25 -4.58 5.31 -12.36
N ASP A 26 -5.47 4.35 -12.20
CA ASP A 26 -6.83 4.56 -11.66
C ASP A 26 -6.89 4.54 -10.13
N ILE A 27 -5.75 4.34 -9.46
CA ILE A 27 -5.68 4.22 -8.00
C ILE A 27 -5.23 5.56 -7.40
N ARG A 28 -6.03 6.10 -6.48
CA ARG A 28 -5.64 7.25 -5.67
C ARG A 28 -5.00 6.77 -4.37
N LEU A 29 -3.74 7.13 -4.18
CA LEU A 29 -2.92 6.79 -3.03
C LEU A 29 -2.66 8.03 -2.18
N ASN A 30 -2.70 7.87 -0.88
CA ASN A 30 -2.17 8.88 0.05
C ASN A 30 -0.75 8.43 0.42
N LEU A 31 0.23 9.19 -0.03
CA LEU A 31 1.63 8.93 0.26
C LEU A 31 2.00 9.51 1.63
N PHE A 32 2.67 8.69 2.41
CA PHE A 32 3.38 9.12 3.60
C PHE A 32 4.87 8.95 3.32
N ASP A 33 5.59 10.05 3.14
CA ASP A 33 7.04 10.00 2.99
C ASP A 33 7.67 9.76 4.36
N THR A 34 8.27 8.61 4.53
CA THR A 34 9.03 8.25 5.72
C THR A 34 10.51 8.51 5.45
N ALA A 35 10.89 9.79 5.38
CA ALA A 35 12.28 10.17 5.15
C ALA A 35 13.20 9.59 6.24
N GLY A 36 14.19 8.80 5.80
CA GLY A 36 15.36 8.43 6.59
C GLY A 36 15.10 7.62 7.85
N LEU A 37 15.00 6.28 7.74
CA LEU A 37 14.89 5.36 8.87
C LEU A 37 16.26 4.95 9.45
N ARG A 38 17.27 5.83 9.37
CA ARG A 38 18.58 5.56 9.98
C ARG A 38 18.53 5.77 11.48
N GLU A 39 19.17 4.86 12.21
CA GLU A 39 19.39 5.04 13.63
C GLU A 39 20.25 6.29 13.86
N THR A 40 19.85 7.12 14.82
CA THR A 40 20.54 8.35 15.19
C THR A 40 20.59 8.47 16.70
N GLU A 41 21.65 9.10 17.19
CA GLU A 41 21.80 9.44 18.60
C GLU A 41 21.07 10.75 18.98
N ASP A 42 20.59 11.50 17.99
CA ASP A 42 19.83 12.73 18.21
C ASP A 42 18.37 12.40 18.62
N ALA A 43 17.94 12.87 19.78
CA ALA A 43 16.62 12.61 20.33
C ALA A 43 15.47 13.14 19.45
N ILE A 44 15.70 14.23 18.69
CA ILE A 44 14.70 14.81 17.80
C ILE A 44 14.53 13.94 16.54
N GLU A 45 15.65 13.45 15.99
CA GLU A 45 15.63 12.52 14.86
C GLU A 45 15.04 11.16 15.27
N ALA A 46 15.37 10.64 16.46
CA ALA A 46 14.83 9.40 17.00
C ALA A 46 13.29 9.43 17.10
N GLU A 47 12.70 10.56 17.49
CA GLU A 47 11.23 10.72 17.50
C GLU A 47 10.64 10.73 16.07
N GLY A 48 11.33 11.37 15.12
CA GLY A 48 10.94 11.34 13.70
C GLY A 48 10.96 9.91 13.15
N ILE A 49 12.01 9.15 13.42
CA ILE A 49 12.15 7.73 13.05
C ILE A 49 11.01 6.90 13.67
N ARG A 50 10.68 7.09 14.95
CA ARG A 50 9.57 6.40 15.61
C ARG A 50 8.23 6.67 14.96
N ARG A 51 7.96 7.91 14.55
CA ARG A 51 6.74 8.28 13.81
C ARG A 51 6.70 7.63 12.43
N SER A 52 7.82 7.58 11.73
CA SER A 52 7.94 6.91 10.44
C SER A 52 7.66 5.41 10.55
N TRP A 53 8.19 4.74 11.56
CA TRP A 53 7.88 3.33 11.81
C TRP A 53 6.41 3.09 12.11
N LYS A 54 5.78 3.95 12.92
CA LYS A 54 4.35 3.86 13.20
C LYS A 54 3.51 4.02 11.92
N LYS A 55 3.86 4.97 11.06
CA LYS A 55 3.18 5.14 9.76
C LYS A 55 3.36 3.93 8.85
N LEU A 56 4.55 3.34 8.85
CA LEU A 56 4.77 2.09 8.12
C LEU A 56 3.87 0.97 8.65
N GLU A 57 3.70 0.85 9.96
CA GLU A 57 2.82 -0.14 10.58
C GLU A 57 1.34 0.07 10.23
N GLU A 58 0.89 1.30 10.05
CA GLU A 58 -0.49 1.67 9.68
C GLU A 58 -0.73 1.59 8.16
N ALA A 59 0.31 1.49 7.34
CA ALA A 59 0.17 1.50 5.89
C ALA A 59 -0.54 0.25 5.36
N GLY A 60 -1.51 0.44 4.47
CA GLY A 60 -2.18 -0.66 3.76
C GLY A 60 -1.34 -1.23 2.61
N LEU A 61 -0.32 -0.49 2.14
CA LEU A 61 0.67 -0.90 1.16
C LEU A 61 1.98 -0.20 1.45
N ILE A 62 3.09 -0.91 1.28
CA ILE A 62 4.44 -0.38 1.45
C ILE A 62 5.17 -0.41 0.10
N LEU A 63 5.77 0.72 -0.29
CA LEU A 63 6.78 0.77 -1.35
C LEU A 63 8.13 1.05 -0.70
N ALA A 64 8.98 0.04 -0.58
CA ALA A 64 10.33 0.18 -0.06
C ALA A 64 11.29 0.45 -1.22
N VAL A 65 12.03 1.56 -1.15
CA VAL A 65 12.93 2.00 -2.23
C VAL A 65 14.38 1.76 -1.80
N PHE A 66 15.09 0.96 -2.58
CA PHE A 66 16.50 0.62 -2.37
C PHE A 66 17.37 1.21 -3.48
N ASP A 67 18.62 1.52 -3.18
CA ASP A 67 19.58 2.00 -4.17
C ASP A 67 20.28 0.83 -4.88
N GLY A 68 19.88 0.54 -6.11
CA GLY A 68 20.43 -0.55 -6.92
C GLY A 68 21.92 -0.40 -7.26
N SER A 69 22.48 0.82 -7.15
CA SER A 69 23.87 1.09 -7.47
C SER A 69 24.87 0.83 -6.33
N GLU A 70 24.36 0.51 -5.13
CA GLU A 70 25.17 0.22 -3.95
C GLU A 70 24.89 -1.19 -3.41
N PRO A 71 25.84 -1.86 -2.75
CA PRO A 71 25.57 -3.12 -2.05
C PRO A 71 24.53 -2.92 -0.93
N PRO A 72 23.71 -3.94 -0.62
CA PRO A 72 22.74 -3.86 0.49
C PRO A 72 23.41 -3.52 1.82
N SER A 73 22.91 -2.50 2.47
CA SER A 73 23.34 -2.09 3.81
C SER A 73 22.63 -2.89 4.91
N ARG A 74 23.06 -2.73 6.16
CA ARG A 74 22.35 -3.30 7.32
C ARG A 74 20.96 -2.70 7.48
N GLU A 75 20.82 -1.42 7.19
CA GLU A 75 19.56 -0.69 7.25
C GLU A 75 18.58 -1.19 6.18
N ASP A 76 19.06 -1.51 4.97
CA ASP A 76 18.24 -2.11 3.91
C ASP A 76 17.65 -3.45 4.35
N LEU A 77 18.47 -4.30 4.94
CA LEU A 77 18.04 -5.60 5.45
C LEU A 77 17.07 -5.47 6.63
N ALA A 78 17.31 -4.53 7.55
CA ALA A 78 16.40 -4.26 8.66
C ALA A 78 15.04 -3.74 8.17
N LEU A 79 15.03 -2.85 7.18
CA LEU A 79 13.81 -2.39 6.52
C LEU A 79 13.06 -3.55 5.86
N ALA A 80 13.76 -4.38 5.09
CA ALA A 80 13.16 -5.53 4.42
C ALA A 80 12.50 -6.49 5.41
N GLN A 81 13.20 -6.84 6.51
CA GLN A 81 12.66 -7.69 7.57
C GLN A 81 11.37 -7.13 8.18
N ARG A 82 11.27 -5.82 8.37
CA ARG A 82 10.06 -5.16 8.90
C ARG A 82 8.89 -5.13 7.90
N CYS A 83 9.16 -5.30 6.61
CA CYS A 83 8.13 -5.45 5.59
C CYS A 83 7.54 -6.86 5.52
N ALA A 84 8.17 -7.85 6.17
CA ALA A 84 7.75 -9.24 6.13
C ALA A 84 6.28 -9.43 6.53
N GLY A 85 5.55 -10.25 5.76
CA GLY A 85 4.14 -10.58 6.02
C GLY A 85 3.15 -9.45 5.74
N ARG A 86 3.59 -8.36 5.10
CA ARG A 86 2.77 -7.19 4.78
C ARG A 86 2.62 -7.03 3.26
N PRO A 87 1.57 -6.34 2.79
CA PRO A 87 1.49 -5.92 1.39
C PRO A 87 2.63 -4.94 1.09
N ALA A 88 3.75 -5.46 0.57
CA ALA A 88 4.95 -4.68 0.32
C ALA A 88 5.56 -5.01 -1.04
N ILE A 89 6.05 -3.98 -1.72
CA ILE A 89 6.79 -4.05 -2.98
C ILE A 89 8.15 -3.40 -2.77
N ALA A 90 9.23 -4.10 -3.13
CA ALA A 90 10.56 -3.52 -3.18
C ALA A 90 10.81 -2.89 -4.55
N LEU A 91 11.28 -1.65 -4.56
CA LEU A 91 11.72 -0.93 -5.75
C LEU A 91 13.24 -0.80 -5.69
N VAL A 92 13.96 -1.55 -6.51
CA VAL A 92 15.41 -1.43 -6.64
C VAL A 92 15.68 -0.35 -7.69
N ASN A 93 15.90 0.88 -7.22
CA ASN A 93 16.02 2.08 -8.04
C ASN A 93 17.44 2.23 -8.62
N LYS A 94 17.58 3.09 -9.61
CA LYS A 94 18.80 3.39 -10.36
C LYS A 94 19.25 2.24 -11.27
N GLU A 95 18.31 1.57 -11.93
CA GLU A 95 18.58 0.54 -12.95
C GLU A 95 19.44 1.08 -14.11
N ASP A 96 19.47 2.40 -14.29
CA ASP A 96 20.34 3.12 -15.24
C ASP A 96 21.83 3.04 -14.88
N LYS A 97 22.18 2.53 -13.71
CA LYS A 97 23.55 2.36 -13.21
C LYS A 97 23.96 0.89 -13.13
N PRO A 98 25.27 0.59 -13.04
CA PRO A 98 25.72 -0.77 -12.77
C PRO A 98 25.11 -1.32 -11.48
N THR A 99 24.41 -2.45 -11.58
CA THR A 99 23.75 -3.11 -10.44
C THR A 99 24.79 -3.68 -9.48
N ARG A 100 24.71 -3.27 -8.21
CA ARG A 100 25.54 -3.78 -7.10
C ARG A 100 24.69 -4.35 -5.96
N PHE A 101 23.38 -4.10 -5.99
CA PHE A 101 22.42 -4.53 -5.01
C PHE A 101 22.02 -5.99 -5.26
N ASP A 102 22.28 -6.86 -4.30
CA ASP A 102 21.80 -8.25 -4.32
C ASP A 102 20.34 -8.31 -3.87
N ALA A 103 19.43 -8.34 -4.83
CA ALA A 103 18.00 -8.35 -4.57
C ALA A 103 17.50 -9.67 -3.96
N GLU A 104 18.25 -10.77 -4.08
CA GLU A 104 17.86 -12.07 -3.51
C GLU A 104 17.84 -12.03 -1.97
N LEU A 105 18.68 -11.17 -1.37
CA LEU A 105 18.73 -10.99 0.08
C LEU A 105 17.45 -10.39 0.67
N ILE A 106 16.71 -9.61 -0.11
CA ILE A 106 15.46 -8.96 0.34
C ILE A 106 14.20 -9.61 -0.23
N ALA A 107 14.30 -10.36 -1.33
CA ALA A 107 13.17 -10.95 -2.04
C ALA A 107 12.19 -11.74 -1.12
N PRO A 108 12.63 -12.51 -0.11
CA PRO A 108 11.71 -13.25 0.77
C PRO A 108 10.75 -12.37 1.59
N TYR A 109 11.04 -11.08 1.74
CA TYR A 109 10.26 -10.16 2.57
C TYR A 109 9.20 -9.36 1.79
N PHE A 110 9.18 -9.48 0.46
CA PHE A 110 8.32 -8.69 -0.41
C PHE A 110 7.45 -9.56 -1.30
N ALA A 111 6.25 -9.07 -1.62
CA ALA A 111 5.38 -9.72 -2.59
C ALA A 111 5.96 -9.63 -4.02
N MET A 112 6.69 -8.55 -4.31
CA MET A 112 7.38 -8.32 -5.58
C MET A 112 8.63 -7.48 -5.36
N VAL A 113 9.68 -7.75 -6.15
CA VAL A 113 10.89 -6.93 -6.25
C VAL A 113 10.98 -6.44 -7.69
N LEU A 114 11.06 -5.13 -7.88
CA LEU A 114 11.04 -4.48 -9.18
C LEU A 114 12.30 -3.64 -9.38
N PRO A 115 13.12 -3.94 -10.39
CA PRO A 115 14.14 -3.01 -10.84
C PRO A 115 13.44 -1.83 -11.52
N VAL A 116 13.84 -0.61 -11.19
CA VAL A 116 13.25 0.61 -11.73
C VAL A 116 14.28 1.72 -11.88
N CYS A 117 14.05 2.61 -12.82
CA CYS A 117 14.71 3.91 -12.88
C CYS A 117 13.66 5.00 -12.66
N CYS A 118 13.57 5.56 -11.45
CA CYS A 118 12.52 6.55 -11.12
C CYS A 118 12.61 7.85 -11.95
N ARG A 119 13.67 8.04 -12.74
CA ARG A 119 13.80 9.13 -13.71
C ARG A 119 13.08 8.85 -15.03
N GLU A 120 12.77 7.59 -15.30
CA GLU A 120 12.13 7.17 -16.54
C GLU A 120 10.60 7.12 -16.35
N GLU A 121 9.88 7.66 -17.30
CA GLU A 121 8.41 7.68 -17.27
C GLU A 121 7.81 6.26 -17.32
N GLY A 122 8.52 5.31 -17.92
CA GLY A 122 8.15 3.90 -17.97
C GLY A 122 8.03 3.25 -16.59
N SER A 123 8.88 3.61 -15.66
CA SER A 123 8.89 3.08 -14.29
C SER A 123 7.57 3.33 -13.55
N ARG A 124 6.93 4.48 -13.79
CA ARG A 124 5.62 4.79 -13.20
C ARG A 124 4.55 3.77 -13.61
N LYS A 125 4.55 3.34 -14.87
CA LYS A 125 3.59 2.34 -15.39
C LYS A 125 3.85 0.97 -14.77
N VAL A 126 5.12 0.58 -14.64
CA VAL A 126 5.51 -0.69 -14.01
C VAL A 126 5.08 -0.73 -12.54
N ILE A 127 5.33 0.33 -11.79
CA ILE A 127 4.91 0.45 -10.38
C ILE A 127 3.38 0.42 -10.28
N ALA A 128 2.66 1.15 -11.15
CA ALA A 128 1.20 1.16 -11.16
C ALA A 128 0.62 -0.24 -11.39
N ALA A 129 1.15 -0.98 -12.35
CA ALA A 129 0.71 -2.35 -12.64
C ALA A 129 0.98 -3.30 -11.47
N ALA A 130 2.14 -3.17 -10.80
CA ALA A 130 2.48 -3.98 -9.65
C ALA A 130 1.57 -3.69 -8.45
N VAL A 131 1.29 -2.42 -8.18
CA VAL A 131 0.34 -1.99 -7.14
C VAL A 131 -1.06 -2.52 -7.43
N ALA A 132 -1.56 -2.36 -8.67
CA ALA A 132 -2.86 -2.88 -9.08
C ALA A 132 -2.96 -4.39 -8.89
N ARG A 133 -1.91 -5.13 -9.27
CA ARG A 133 -1.83 -6.58 -9.09
C ARG A 133 -1.86 -6.99 -7.61
N LEU A 134 -1.08 -6.32 -6.76
CA LEU A 134 -1.01 -6.63 -5.33
C LEU A 134 -2.32 -6.33 -4.61
N LEU A 135 -3.01 -5.26 -4.99
CA LEU A 135 -4.29 -4.86 -4.42
C LEU A 135 -5.49 -5.60 -5.04
N GLY A 136 -5.26 -6.44 -6.05
CA GLY A 136 -6.34 -7.15 -6.75
C GLY A 136 -7.25 -6.23 -7.57
N THR A 137 -6.82 -4.99 -7.84
CA THR A 137 -7.64 -4.00 -8.56
C THR A 137 -7.57 -4.16 -10.08
N GLY A 138 -6.69 -5.02 -10.59
CA GLY A 138 -6.54 -5.28 -12.03
C GLY A 138 -7.75 -5.95 -12.70
N SER A 139 -8.75 -6.40 -11.92
CA SER A 139 -10.00 -6.99 -12.38
C SER A 139 -11.24 -6.17 -11.99
N ILE A 140 -11.06 -4.97 -11.44
CA ILE A 140 -12.18 -4.10 -11.08
C ILE A 140 -12.70 -3.47 -12.39
N ASP A 141 -13.88 -3.88 -12.82
CA ASP A 141 -14.63 -3.20 -13.88
C ASP A 141 -14.92 -1.76 -13.41
N PRO A 142 -14.42 -0.72 -14.09
CA PRO A 142 -14.69 0.68 -13.70
C PRO A 142 -16.19 1.03 -13.76
N HIS A 143 -16.98 0.24 -14.51
CA HIS A 143 -18.43 0.39 -14.62
C HIS A 143 -19.20 -0.49 -13.60
N ALA A 144 -18.52 -1.39 -12.88
CA ALA A 144 -19.16 -2.15 -11.82
C ALA A 144 -19.55 -1.22 -10.66
N ALA A 145 -20.77 -1.37 -10.19
CA ALA A 145 -21.24 -0.64 -9.02
C ALA A 145 -20.32 -0.93 -7.83
N SER A 146 -19.55 0.06 -7.38
CA SER A 146 -18.63 -0.06 -6.25
C SER A 146 -19.09 0.80 -5.08
N LEU A 147 -19.06 0.23 -3.88
CA LEU A 147 -19.35 0.94 -2.65
C LEU A 147 -18.05 1.57 -2.12
N SER A 148 -17.93 2.89 -2.21
CA SER A 148 -16.69 3.61 -1.89
C SER A 148 -16.56 4.00 -0.41
N GLY A 149 -17.55 3.71 0.43
CA GLY A 149 -17.54 4.12 1.83
C GLY A 149 -18.16 3.09 2.78
N GLN A 150 -17.65 3.02 4.00
CA GLN A 150 -18.12 2.10 5.05
C GLN A 150 -19.64 2.29 5.35
N ARG A 151 -20.12 3.54 5.25
CA ARG A 151 -21.55 3.86 5.42
C ARG A 151 -22.40 3.25 4.29
N GLN A 152 -21.93 3.32 3.05
CA GLN A 152 -22.63 2.72 1.90
C GLN A 152 -22.62 1.19 2.00
N LEU A 153 -21.50 0.59 2.39
CA LEU A 153 -21.41 -0.84 2.61
C LEU A 153 -22.38 -1.31 3.70
N SER A 154 -22.42 -0.64 4.85
CA SER A 154 -23.32 -0.99 5.95
C SER A 154 -24.81 -0.86 5.56
N THR A 155 -25.13 0.14 4.73
CA THR A 155 -26.51 0.33 4.22
C THR A 155 -26.88 -0.76 3.23
N ALA A 156 -25.97 -1.13 2.31
CA ALA A 156 -26.18 -2.21 1.35
C ALA A 156 -26.33 -3.58 2.03
N LEU A 157 -25.53 -3.86 3.06
CA LEU A 157 -25.65 -5.09 3.84
C LEU A 157 -27.01 -5.18 4.55
N ARG A 158 -27.47 -4.09 5.17
CA ARG A 158 -28.81 -4.05 5.79
C ARG A 158 -29.93 -4.24 4.77
N ALA A 159 -29.83 -3.63 3.60
CA ALA A 159 -30.80 -3.80 2.52
C ALA A 159 -30.83 -5.25 2.02
N ARG A 160 -29.67 -5.89 1.85
CA ARG A 160 -29.56 -7.31 1.49
C ARG A 160 -30.26 -8.20 2.53
N ASP A 161 -29.97 -7.98 3.80
CA ASP A 161 -30.50 -8.80 4.89
C ASP A 161 -32.04 -8.62 5.04
N ALA A 162 -32.55 -7.42 4.82
CA ALA A 162 -33.97 -7.15 4.78
C ALA A 162 -34.66 -7.87 3.59
N VAL A 163 -34.08 -7.84 2.41
CA VAL A 163 -34.61 -8.58 1.24
C VAL A 163 -34.56 -10.09 1.46
N ALA A 164 -33.45 -10.60 2.03
CA ALA A 164 -33.36 -12.02 2.36
C ALA A 164 -34.43 -12.44 3.36
N GLY A 165 -34.67 -11.68 4.42
CA GLY A 165 -35.74 -11.93 5.38
C GLY A 165 -37.13 -11.89 4.75
N ALA A 166 -37.38 -10.95 3.83
CA ALA A 166 -38.65 -10.87 3.10
C ALA A 166 -38.86 -12.09 2.20
N LEU A 167 -37.81 -12.58 1.52
CA LEU A 167 -37.86 -13.79 0.69
C LEU A 167 -38.13 -15.04 1.53
N ASP A 168 -37.48 -15.16 2.69
CA ASP A 168 -37.69 -16.28 3.62
C ASP A 168 -39.13 -16.28 4.17
N ALA A 169 -39.67 -15.11 4.52
CA ALA A 169 -41.04 -14.96 4.97
C ALA A 169 -42.06 -15.34 3.86
N ALA A 170 -41.81 -14.91 2.63
CA ALA A 170 -42.62 -15.26 1.45
C ALA A 170 -42.57 -16.77 1.16
N ALA A 171 -41.40 -17.39 1.25
CA ALA A 171 -41.20 -18.82 1.06
C ALA A 171 -41.89 -19.65 2.19
N GLY A 172 -41.91 -19.11 3.41
CA GLY A 172 -42.59 -19.70 4.58
C GLY A 172 -44.10 -19.58 4.57
N GLY A 173 -44.72 -18.97 3.54
CA GLY A 173 -46.18 -18.83 3.41
C GLY A 173 -46.80 -17.76 4.33
N PHE A 174 -45.97 -16.84 4.85
CA PHE A 174 -46.50 -15.70 5.63
C PHE A 174 -47.17 -14.70 4.68
N GLY A 175 -48.29 -14.09 5.16
CA GLY A 175 -49.04 -13.10 4.38
C GLY A 175 -48.18 -11.85 4.04
N LEU A 176 -48.63 -11.08 3.05
CA LEU A 176 -47.93 -9.87 2.59
C LEU A 176 -47.62 -8.84 3.70
N ASP A 177 -48.39 -8.85 4.76
CA ASP A 177 -48.22 -7.98 5.93
C ASP A 177 -46.92 -8.28 6.71
N ALA A 178 -46.39 -9.50 6.63
CA ALA A 178 -45.12 -9.90 7.26
C ALA A 178 -43.89 -9.62 6.37
N VAL A 179 -44.12 -9.29 5.10
CA VAL A 179 -43.07 -9.02 4.11
C VAL A 179 -42.77 -7.51 4.02
N SER A 180 -43.62 -6.65 4.57
CA SER A 180 -43.55 -5.18 4.44
C SER A 180 -42.93 -4.45 5.65
N VAL A 181 -42.00 -5.08 6.37
CA VAL A 181 -41.27 -4.44 7.49
C VAL A 181 -39.97 -3.80 7.07
#